data_bc3d37da9e759e8768e2b65b9ed5d786
#
_entry.id   bc3d37da9e759e8768e2b65b9ed5d786
#
_cell.length_a   1.000
_cell.length_b   1.000
_cell.length_c   1.000
_cell.angle_alpha   90.00
_cell.angle_beta   90.00
_cell.angle_gamma   90.00
#
_symmetry.space_group_name_H-M   'P 1'
#
loop_
_entity.id
_entity.type
_entity.pdbx_description
1 polymer ?
#
loop_
_entity_poly.entity_id
_entity_poly.type
_entity_poly.pdbx_seq_one_letter_code
_entity_poly.pdbx_strand_id
1 'polypeptide(L)'
;MHKHQIITVGRDFDTIYLGIKEFRPQFVHLLVTKESKLLCAPLLSLLSDRVKVSQDLVGPYDMDGIVSVCERILAENPEDEFIFNLSEGTKIMALAAGKAAREHGCRAIYITQDGYLIDTPDYVRRPLRSAISNEDYLRLYGGCVRTFEDVSELKSLDVNAAYYVKKFIERHYDIYRMAKGWFRSLTLPKSGDYFFKGRLANGAEIETRSGTLSIYRGFEVFFDSASGRCCELMFLGRWWEVVVADVVSDWHMANVGSRGKDDIWHDVIFNEQGGNAVKNEIDLVVNDRQRLLLIECKSGEITSADIFKIDSVRRTYGGNNSKALLISYLPVASSLLEKCKDLGIYCFAPEDMAARTWHVKSLPHWLDTVVKMHEL
;
A
#
# COMPACT_ATOMS: atom_id res chain seq x y z
N MET A 1 -5.47 -0.41 -39.35
CA MET A 1 -6.48 -0.69 -38.31
C MET A 1 -5.82 -0.42 -36.96
N HIS A 2 -6.23 0.66 -36.34
CA HIS A 2 -5.76 1.04 -35.00
C HIS A 2 -6.69 0.52 -33.94
N LYS A 3 -6.17 0.45 -32.69
CA LYS A 3 -6.99 0.09 -31.52
C LYS A 3 -7.34 1.34 -30.75
N HIS A 4 -8.62 1.55 -30.55
CA HIS A 4 -9.19 2.61 -29.77
C HIS A 4 -9.83 2.06 -28.50
N GLN A 5 -9.76 2.81 -27.41
CA GLN A 5 -10.50 2.50 -26.21
C GLN A 5 -11.34 3.71 -25.79
N ILE A 6 -12.66 3.53 -25.72
CA ILE A 6 -13.62 4.52 -25.21
C ILE A 6 -13.87 4.17 -23.74
N ILE A 7 -13.65 5.11 -22.82
CA ILE A 7 -13.64 4.86 -21.39
C ILE A 7 -14.54 5.85 -20.66
N THR A 8 -15.49 5.34 -19.90
CA THR A 8 -16.24 6.16 -18.94
C THR A 8 -15.39 6.47 -17.72
N VAL A 9 -15.28 7.74 -17.32
CA VAL A 9 -14.35 8.17 -16.26
C VAL A 9 -15.09 8.51 -14.99
N GLY A 10 -14.77 7.79 -13.92
CA GLY A 10 -15.18 8.02 -12.54
C GLY A 10 -14.07 8.59 -11.67
N ARG A 11 -13.93 8.06 -10.47
CA ARG A 11 -12.91 8.45 -9.48
C ARG A 11 -11.79 7.43 -9.31
N ASP A 12 -12.01 6.18 -9.74
CA ASP A 12 -11.06 5.10 -9.62
C ASP A 12 -10.26 4.93 -10.91
N PHE A 13 -9.03 5.38 -10.90
CA PHE A 13 -8.16 5.38 -12.08
C PHE A 13 -7.43 4.05 -12.30
N ASP A 14 -7.37 3.17 -11.31
CA ASP A 14 -6.75 1.85 -11.39
C ASP A 14 -7.44 0.95 -12.41
N THR A 15 -8.77 0.85 -12.40
CA THR A 15 -9.55 0.06 -13.38
C THR A 15 -9.44 0.62 -14.81
N ILE A 16 -9.34 1.96 -14.94
CA ILE A 16 -9.09 2.63 -16.22
C ILE A 16 -7.70 2.27 -16.74
N TYR A 17 -6.68 2.45 -15.91
CA TYR A 17 -5.29 2.21 -16.28
C TYR A 17 -5.01 0.72 -16.55
N LEU A 18 -5.61 -0.19 -15.76
CA LEU A 18 -5.57 -1.64 -16.02
C LEU A 18 -6.16 -1.99 -17.39
N GLY A 19 -7.30 -1.40 -17.76
CA GLY A 19 -7.89 -1.59 -19.08
C GLY A 19 -6.98 -1.15 -20.21
N ILE A 20 -6.32 0.00 -20.06
CA ILE A 20 -5.35 0.49 -21.04
C ILE A 20 -4.12 -0.43 -21.12
N LYS A 21 -3.59 -0.88 -19.99
CA LYS A 21 -2.46 -1.84 -19.97
C LYS A 21 -2.81 -3.20 -20.57
N GLU A 22 -4.03 -3.68 -20.34
CA GLU A 22 -4.50 -5.00 -20.82
C GLU A 22 -4.66 -5.03 -22.35
N PHE A 23 -5.24 -3.97 -22.93
CA PHE A 23 -5.56 -3.93 -24.36
C PHE A 23 -4.58 -3.17 -25.21
N ARG A 24 -3.74 -2.31 -24.62
CA ARG A 24 -2.68 -1.52 -25.27
C ARG A 24 -3.20 -0.75 -26.49
N PRO A 25 -4.24 0.10 -26.34
CA PRO A 25 -4.76 0.90 -27.44
C PRO A 25 -3.75 1.94 -27.88
N GLN A 26 -3.81 2.36 -29.14
CA GLN A 26 -3.08 3.53 -29.66
C GLN A 26 -3.81 4.84 -29.34
N PHE A 27 -5.13 4.78 -29.22
CA PHE A 27 -5.98 5.94 -28.96
C PHE A 27 -6.91 5.65 -27.76
N VAL A 28 -6.98 6.59 -26.85
CA VAL A 28 -7.87 6.55 -25.68
C VAL A 28 -8.78 7.76 -25.70
N HIS A 29 -10.10 7.51 -25.66
CA HIS A 29 -11.14 8.52 -25.59
C HIS A 29 -11.78 8.48 -24.20
N LEU A 30 -11.50 9.49 -23.38
CA LEU A 30 -12.02 9.61 -22.03
C LEU A 30 -13.33 10.38 -22.05
N LEU A 31 -14.45 9.72 -21.74
CA LEU A 31 -15.74 10.37 -21.51
C LEU A 31 -15.71 10.93 -20.09
N VAL A 32 -15.55 12.25 -19.97
CA VAL A 32 -15.34 12.94 -18.69
C VAL A 32 -16.51 13.86 -18.35
N THR A 33 -16.84 13.96 -17.07
CA THR A 33 -17.68 15.04 -16.54
C THR A 33 -16.83 16.24 -16.19
N LYS A 34 -17.46 17.39 -15.86
CA LYS A 34 -16.73 18.57 -15.36
C LYS A 34 -15.86 18.24 -14.14
N GLU A 35 -16.37 17.37 -13.26
CA GLU A 35 -15.69 16.96 -12.02
C GLU A 35 -14.54 15.97 -12.31
N SER A 36 -14.81 14.89 -13.05
CA SER A 36 -13.81 13.87 -13.31
C SER A 36 -12.67 14.39 -14.22
N LYS A 37 -12.93 15.35 -15.09
CA LYS A 37 -11.90 16.01 -15.91
C LYS A 37 -10.80 16.64 -15.08
N LEU A 38 -11.15 17.28 -13.95
CA LEU A 38 -10.17 17.89 -13.05
C LEU A 38 -9.27 16.87 -12.35
N LEU A 39 -9.73 15.62 -12.22
CA LEU A 39 -9.01 14.54 -11.55
C LEU A 39 -8.11 13.74 -12.51
N CYS A 40 -8.25 13.92 -13.84
CA CYS A 40 -7.51 13.10 -14.82
C CYS A 40 -6.00 13.42 -14.94
N ALA A 41 -5.52 14.52 -14.39
CA ALA A 41 -4.13 14.96 -14.60
C ALA A 41 -3.07 13.87 -14.28
N PRO A 42 -3.14 13.11 -13.18
CA PRO A 42 -2.21 12.02 -12.91
C PRO A 42 -2.26 10.89 -13.96
N LEU A 43 -3.47 10.47 -14.37
CA LEU A 43 -3.65 9.47 -15.41
C LEU A 43 -3.05 9.94 -16.75
N LEU A 44 -3.32 11.18 -17.15
CA LEU A 44 -2.78 11.76 -18.38
C LEU A 44 -1.25 11.82 -18.36
N SER A 45 -0.65 12.16 -17.21
CA SER A 45 0.80 12.15 -17.02
C SER A 45 1.43 10.77 -17.21
N LEU A 46 0.75 9.70 -16.82
CA LEU A 46 1.20 8.33 -17.01
C LEU A 46 1.05 7.83 -18.46
N LEU A 47 0.15 8.43 -19.22
CA LEU A 47 -0.18 8.00 -20.59
C LEU A 47 0.54 8.83 -21.69
N SER A 48 1.05 10.02 -21.36
CA SER A 48 1.48 11.04 -22.32
C SER A 48 2.45 10.57 -23.43
N ASP A 49 3.33 9.61 -23.12
CA ASP A 49 4.35 9.13 -24.07
C ASP A 49 3.97 7.81 -24.76
N ARG A 50 2.82 7.23 -24.44
CA ARG A 50 2.47 5.88 -24.86
C ARG A 50 1.22 5.81 -25.73
N VAL A 51 0.30 6.74 -25.58
CA VAL A 51 -1.05 6.70 -26.18
C VAL A 51 -1.52 8.10 -26.52
N LYS A 52 -2.25 8.26 -27.61
CA LYS A 52 -2.94 9.51 -27.92
C LYS A 52 -4.26 9.56 -27.14
N VAL A 53 -4.45 10.60 -26.33
CA VAL A 53 -5.61 10.72 -25.44
C VAL A 53 -6.47 11.91 -25.83
N SER A 54 -7.78 11.70 -26.03
CA SER A 54 -8.79 12.76 -26.09
C SER A 54 -9.63 12.77 -24.81
N GLN A 55 -10.23 13.93 -24.52
CA GLN A 55 -11.18 14.10 -23.42
C GLN A 55 -12.46 14.71 -23.96
N ASP A 56 -13.54 13.93 -23.97
CA ASP A 56 -14.85 14.35 -24.44
C ASP A 56 -15.76 14.64 -23.25
N LEU A 57 -16.19 15.90 -23.12
CA LEU A 57 -17.04 16.35 -22.02
C LEU A 57 -18.47 15.87 -22.22
N VAL A 58 -19.01 15.16 -21.21
CA VAL A 58 -20.39 14.64 -21.23
C VAL A 58 -21.14 15.02 -19.95
N GLY A 59 -22.45 15.05 -20.01
CA GLY A 59 -23.31 15.17 -18.85
C GLY A 59 -23.37 13.83 -18.10
N PRO A 60 -23.20 13.80 -16.74
CA PRO A 60 -23.15 12.54 -15.98
C PRO A 60 -24.44 11.71 -16.04
N TYR A 61 -25.56 12.33 -16.47
CA TYR A 61 -26.88 11.71 -16.55
C TYR A 61 -27.56 11.94 -17.93
N ASP A 62 -26.80 12.46 -18.90
CA ASP A 62 -27.27 12.73 -20.27
C ASP A 62 -27.01 11.53 -21.18
N MET A 63 -27.97 10.59 -21.20
CA MET A 63 -27.81 9.35 -21.97
C MET A 63 -27.64 9.61 -23.46
N ASP A 64 -28.48 10.48 -24.05
CA ASP A 64 -28.45 10.74 -25.48
C ASP A 64 -27.19 11.50 -25.91
N GLY A 65 -26.74 12.45 -25.09
CA GLY A 65 -25.48 13.16 -25.32
C GLY A 65 -24.26 12.24 -25.26
N ILE A 66 -24.24 11.26 -24.33
CA ILE A 66 -23.14 10.28 -24.22
C ILE A 66 -23.15 9.37 -25.46
N VAL A 67 -24.30 8.84 -25.86
CA VAL A 67 -24.42 8.00 -27.06
C VAL A 67 -23.93 8.76 -28.28
N SER A 68 -24.40 10.02 -28.51
CA SER A 68 -23.98 10.85 -29.63
C SER A 68 -22.48 11.10 -29.70
N VAL A 69 -21.81 11.28 -28.54
CA VAL A 69 -20.35 11.40 -28.48
C VAL A 69 -19.67 10.09 -28.89
N CYS A 70 -20.15 8.94 -28.41
CA CYS A 70 -19.63 7.63 -28.81
C CYS A 70 -19.78 7.40 -30.32
N GLU A 71 -20.96 7.67 -30.87
CA GLU A 71 -21.24 7.53 -32.31
C GLU A 71 -20.33 8.42 -33.17
N ARG A 72 -20.10 9.66 -32.75
CA ARG A 72 -19.17 10.57 -33.43
C ARG A 72 -17.77 9.98 -33.47
N ILE A 73 -17.22 9.48 -32.32
CA ILE A 73 -15.90 8.89 -32.25
C ILE A 73 -15.79 7.67 -33.18
N LEU A 74 -16.80 6.80 -33.20
CA LEU A 74 -16.86 5.63 -34.08
C LEU A 74 -16.90 6.04 -35.56
N ALA A 75 -17.72 7.03 -35.93
CA ALA A 75 -17.86 7.51 -37.29
C ALA A 75 -16.60 8.19 -37.84
N GLU A 76 -15.79 8.81 -37.00
CA GLU A 76 -14.50 9.41 -37.40
C GLU A 76 -13.45 8.36 -37.78
N ASN A 77 -13.58 7.10 -37.33
CA ASN A 77 -12.61 6.02 -37.54
C ASN A 77 -13.28 4.67 -37.86
N PRO A 78 -14.07 4.56 -38.94
CA PRO A 78 -14.98 3.42 -39.18
C PRO A 78 -14.27 2.09 -39.43
N GLU A 79 -12.99 2.10 -39.79
CA GLU A 79 -12.20 0.89 -40.10
C GLU A 79 -11.34 0.41 -38.90
N ASP A 80 -11.41 1.09 -37.77
CA ASP A 80 -10.57 0.81 -36.60
C ASP A 80 -11.29 -0.08 -35.58
N GLU A 81 -10.50 -0.74 -34.70
CA GLU A 81 -11.01 -1.62 -33.65
C GLU A 81 -11.36 -0.77 -32.41
N PHE A 82 -12.55 -0.94 -31.87
CA PHE A 82 -13.00 -0.25 -30.67
C PHE A 82 -13.30 -1.20 -29.51
N ILE A 83 -12.84 -0.81 -28.32
CA ILE A 83 -13.16 -1.46 -27.05
C ILE A 83 -13.72 -0.40 -26.10
N PHE A 84 -14.86 -0.69 -25.49
CA PHE A 84 -15.47 0.18 -24.48
C PHE A 84 -15.12 -0.31 -23.08
N ASN A 85 -14.49 0.53 -22.25
CA ASN A 85 -14.27 0.24 -20.84
C ASN A 85 -15.35 0.94 -20.00
N LEU A 86 -16.24 0.13 -19.43
CA LEU A 86 -17.44 0.57 -18.69
C LEU A 86 -17.23 0.48 -17.16
N SER A 87 -15.99 0.30 -16.71
CA SER A 87 -15.68 0.04 -15.29
C SER A 87 -15.99 1.22 -14.38
N GLU A 88 -15.89 2.43 -14.91
CA GLU A 88 -15.99 3.67 -14.16
C GLU A 88 -17.08 4.62 -14.68
N GLY A 89 -17.23 5.79 -14.02
CA GLY A 89 -18.24 6.76 -14.33
C GLY A 89 -19.57 6.51 -13.60
N THR A 90 -20.60 7.29 -13.94
CA THR A 90 -21.95 7.02 -13.41
C THR A 90 -22.54 5.78 -14.07
N LYS A 91 -23.51 5.15 -13.41
CA LYS A 91 -24.26 4.03 -14.02
C LYS A 91 -24.91 4.43 -15.37
N ILE A 92 -25.35 5.68 -15.49
CA ILE A 92 -25.93 6.19 -16.75
C ILE A 92 -24.85 6.30 -17.82
N MET A 93 -23.63 6.76 -17.49
CA MET A 93 -22.52 6.79 -18.45
C MET A 93 -22.17 5.38 -18.95
N ALA A 94 -22.07 4.41 -18.05
CA ALA A 94 -21.78 3.02 -18.41
C ALA A 94 -22.91 2.39 -19.28
N LEU A 95 -24.18 2.64 -18.93
CA LEU A 95 -25.34 2.16 -19.72
C LEU A 95 -25.40 2.78 -21.13
N ALA A 96 -25.16 4.10 -21.25
CA ALA A 96 -25.16 4.80 -22.53
C ALA A 96 -24.02 4.35 -23.44
N ALA A 97 -22.79 4.29 -22.91
CA ALA A 97 -21.62 3.79 -23.64
C ALA A 97 -21.77 2.30 -24.02
N GLY A 98 -22.34 1.48 -23.12
CA GLY A 98 -22.66 0.07 -23.39
C GLY A 98 -23.74 -0.11 -24.45
N LYS A 99 -24.75 0.80 -24.53
CA LYS A 99 -25.73 0.83 -25.61
C LYS A 99 -25.05 1.10 -26.95
N ALA A 100 -24.22 2.16 -27.03
CA ALA A 100 -23.47 2.49 -28.25
C ALA A 100 -22.57 1.33 -28.69
N ALA A 101 -21.80 0.72 -27.76
CA ALA A 101 -20.99 -0.43 -28.07
C ALA A 101 -21.76 -1.59 -28.69
N ARG A 102 -22.93 -1.93 -28.13
CA ARG A 102 -23.79 -3.01 -28.64
C ARG A 102 -24.37 -2.70 -29.99
N GLU A 103 -24.87 -1.47 -30.23
CA GLU A 103 -25.48 -1.06 -31.50
C GLU A 103 -24.49 -1.07 -32.66
N HIS A 104 -23.21 -0.84 -32.37
CA HIS A 104 -22.11 -0.87 -33.35
C HIS A 104 -21.29 -2.18 -33.35
N GLY A 105 -21.73 -3.22 -32.63
CA GLY A 105 -21.01 -4.51 -32.57
C GLY A 105 -19.65 -4.44 -31.97
N CYS A 106 -19.36 -3.42 -31.15
CA CYS A 106 -18.08 -3.24 -30.47
C CYS A 106 -18.01 -4.06 -29.19
N ARG A 107 -16.81 -4.48 -28.85
CA ARG A 107 -16.51 -5.15 -27.58
C ARG A 107 -16.65 -4.15 -26.43
N ALA A 108 -17.29 -4.57 -25.33
CA ALA A 108 -17.29 -3.81 -24.08
C ALA A 108 -16.79 -4.66 -22.93
N ILE A 109 -16.10 -4.03 -22.00
CA ILE A 109 -15.46 -4.68 -20.85
C ILE A 109 -15.83 -3.97 -19.54
N TYR A 110 -15.80 -4.75 -18.46
CA TYR A 110 -15.87 -4.28 -17.10
C TYR A 110 -14.75 -4.91 -16.29
N ILE A 111 -13.94 -4.09 -15.61
CA ILE A 111 -12.88 -4.55 -14.71
C ILE A 111 -13.41 -4.46 -13.29
N THR A 112 -13.40 -5.58 -12.59
CA THR A 112 -13.83 -5.70 -11.22
C THR A 112 -12.73 -5.32 -10.24
N GLN A 113 -13.11 -4.91 -9.02
CA GLN A 113 -12.15 -4.55 -7.98
C GLN A 113 -11.32 -5.74 -7.47
N ASP A 114 -11.77 -6.96 -7.71
CA ASP A 114 -11.09 -8.21 -7.38
C ASP A 114 -10.18 -8.74 -8.51
N GLY A 115 -9.84 -7.89 -9.48
CA GLY A 115 -8.82 -8.19 -10.50
C GLY A 115 -9.29 -9.07 -11.66
N TYR A 116 -10.60 -9.12 -11.91
CA TYR A 116 -11.14 -9.82 -13.07
C TYR A 116 -11.61 -8.84 -14.13
N LEU A 117 -11.61 -9.33 -15.35
CA LEU A 117 -12.22 -8.70 -16.50
C LEU A 117 -13.47 -9.47 -16.88
N ILE A 118 -14.59 -8.77 -17.03
CA ILE A 118 -15.83 -9.29 -17.58
C ILE A 118 -15.98 -8.74 -18.99
N ASP A 119 -16.09 -9.64 -19.96
CA ASP A 119 -16.28 -9.32 -21.37
C ASP A 119 -17.76 -9.34 -21.74
N THR A 120 -18.24 -8.35 -22.46
CA THR A 120 -19.59 -8.35 -23.01
C THR A 120 -19.54 -8.52 -24.54
N PRO A 121 -20.51 -9.13 -25.21
CA PRO A 121 -21.83 -9.53 -24.69
C PRO A 121 -21.85 -10.89 -23.95
N ASP A 122 -20.81 -11.70 -24.04
CA ASP A 122 -20.83 -13.10 -23.58
C ASP A 122 -20.70 -13.24 -22.06
N TYR A 123 -20.42 -12.14 -21.35
CA TYR A 123 -20.22 -12.07 -19.89
C TYR A 123 -19.16 -13.06 -19.38
N VAL A 124 -18.14 -13.34 -20.21
CA VAL A 124 -17.03 -14.21 -19.82
C VAL A 124 -16.14 -13.50 -18.82
N ARG A 125 -16.03 -14.07 -17.64
CA ARG A 125 -15.13 -13.60 -16.58
C ARG A 125 -13.77 -14.27 -16.71
N ARG A 126 -12.69 -13.50 -16.74
CA ARG A 126 -11.32 -13.98 -16.73
C ARG A 126 -10.42 -13.12 -15.85
N PRO A 127 -9.34 -13.66 -15.27
CA PRO A 127 -8.38 -12.85 -14.54
C PRO A 127 -7.69 -11.85 -15.47
N LEU A 128 -7.36 -10.68 -14.95
CA LEU A 128 -6.49 -9.72 -15.64
C LEU A 128 -5.07 -10.31 -15.77
N ARG A 129 -4.43 -10.02 -16.91
CA ARG A 129 -3.02 -10.36 -17.16
C ARG A 129 -2.09 -9.22 -16.78
N SER A 130 -2.61 -8.01 -16.86
CA SER A 130 -1.87 -6.78 -16.52
C SER A 130 -1.97 -6.48 -15.03
N ALA A 131 -0.89 -5.92 -14.46
CA ALA A 131 -0.83 -5.39 -13.11
C ALA A 131 -0.32 -3.94 -13.13
N ILE A 132 -0.59 -3.19 -12.08
CA ILE A 132 -0.07 -1.84 -11.86
C ILE A 132 1.10 -1.96 -10.89
N SER A 133 2.24 -1.32 -11.20
CA SER A 133 3.37 -1.21 -10.25
C SER A 133 3.02 -0.29 -9.08
N ASN A 134 3.72 -0.42 -7.95
CA ASN A 134 3.57 0.50 -6.82
C ASN A 134 3.74 1.96 -7.25
N GLU A 135 4.74 2.25 -8.08
CA GLU A 135 5.00 3.59 -8.57
C GLU A 135 3.83 4.14 -9.40
N ASP A 136 3.37 3.38 -10.40
CA ASP A 136 2.24 3.81 -11.23
C ASP A 136 0.96 3.98 -10.39
N TYR A 137 0.71 3.05 -9.44
CA TYR A 137 -0.46 3.11 -8.59
C TYR A 137 -0.48 4.38 -7.73
N LEU A 138 0.62 4.64 -7.03
CA LEU A 138 0.74 5.84 -6.19
C LEU A 138 0.66 7.13 -7.02
N ARG A 139 1.26 7.14 -8.22
CA ARG A 139 1.18 8.29 -9.15
C ARG A 139 -0.24 8.55 -9.65
N LEU A 140 -1.05 7.51 -9.88
CA LEU A 140 -2.46 7.66 -10.27
C LEU A 140 -3.28 8.46 -9.24
N TYR A 141 -2.89 8.36 -7.96
CA TYR A 141 -3.55 9.07 -6.85
C TYR A 141 -2.75 10.29 -6.35
N GLY A 142 -1.79 10.76 -7.15
CA GLY A 142 -1.03 11.99 -6.86
C GLY A 142 0.05 11.82 -5.80
N GLY A 143 0.46 10.58 -5.50
CA GLY A 143 1.58 10.29 -4.61
C GLY A 143 2.91 10.70 -5.23
N CYS A 144 3.68 11.51 -4.49
CA CYS A 144 5.05 11.87 -4.83
C CYS A 144 6.00 11.15 -3.89
N VAL A 145 6.47 9.97 -4.30
CA VAL A 145 7.41 9.16 -3.52
C VAL A 145 8.79 9.78 -3.59
N ARG A 146 9.37 10.07 -2.42
CA ARG A 146 10.73 10.57 -2.29
C ARG A 146 11.76 9.45 -2.24
N THR A 147 11.54 8.52 -1.32
CA THR A 147 12.43 7.37 -1.09
C THR A 147 11.60 6.18 -0.64
N PHE A 148 12.10 5.02 -0.94
CA PHE A 148 11.67 3.73 -0.38
C PHE A 148 12.87 2.79 -0.39
N GLU A 149 12.78 1.74 0.42
CA GLU A 149 13.69 0.59 0.36
C GLU A 149 12.90 -0.60 -0.21
N ASP A 150 13.47 -1.31 -1.18
CA ASP A 150 12.90 -2.57 -1.66
C ASP A 150 13.06 -3.65 -0.59
N VAL A 151 12.01 -4.41 -0.30
CA VAL A 151 12.10 -5.46 0.72
C VAL A 151 13.14 -6.53 0.40
N SER A 152 13.45 -6.75 -0.87
CA SER A 152 14.52 -7.67 -1.29
C SER A 152 15.93 -7.16 -0.94
N GLU A 153 16.06 -5.87 -0.66
CA GLU A 153 17.29 -5.23 -0.19
C GLU A 153 17.46 -5.32 1.34
N LEU A 154 16.43 -5.80 2.09
CA LEU A 154 16.58 -6.10 3.50
C LEU A 154 17.67 -7.16 3.69
N LYS A 155 18.82 -6.71 4.18
CA LYS A 155 19.96 -7.58 4.36
C LYS A 155 19.64 -8.68 5.38
N SER A 156 20.09 -9.88 5.11
CA SER A 156 19.92 -11.00 6.05
C SER A 156 20.46 -10.68 7.46
N LEU A 157 21.46 -9.80 7.56
CA LEU A 157 21.98 -9.30 8.82
C LEU A 157 20.98 -8.48 9.61
N ASP A 158 20.17 -7.63 8.93
CA ASP A 158 19.16 -6.78 9.57
C ASP A 158 17.98 -7.62 10.04
N VAL A 159 17.55 -8.58 9.24
CA VAL A 159 16.49 -9.54 9.61
C VAL A 159 16.95 -10.35 10.83
N ASN A 160 18.16 -10.94 10.81
CA ASN A 160 18.69 -11.68 11.93
C ASN A 160 18.82 -10.81 13.19
N ALA A 161 19.28 -9.57 13.06
CA ALA A 161 19.38 -8.63 14.18
C ALA A 161 18.00 -8.28 14.75
N ALA A 162 16.99 -8.07 13.91
CA ALA A 162 15.61 -7.80 14.34
C ALA A 162 15.00 -8.98 15.12
N TYR A 163 15.20 -10.22 14.64
CA TYR A 163 14.76 -11.42 15.37
C TYR A 163 15.52 -11.63 16.67
N TYR A 164 16.82 -11.28 16.72
CA TYR A 164 17.60 -11.34 17.94
C TYR A 164 17.10 -10.32 18.98
N VAL A 165 16.81 -9.09 18.56
CA VAL A 165 16.17 -8.06 19.38
C VAL A 165 14.78 -8.52 19.84
N LYS A 166 13.96 -9.07 18.97
CA LYS A 166 12.64 -9.63 19.29
C LYS A 166 12.74 -10.68 20.40
N LYS A 167 13.67 -11.65 20.28
CA LYS A 167 13.89 -12.70 21.26
C LYS A 167 14.28 -12.16 22.64
N PHE A 168 15.11 -11.11 22.68
CA PHE A 168 15.44 -10.40 23.92
C PHE A 168 14.19 -9.74 24.52
N ILE A 169 13.42 -9.00 23.73
CA ILE A 169 12.21 -8.30 24.18
C ILE A 169 11.18 -9.30 24.73
N GLU A 170 11.02 -10.45 24.10
CA GLU A 170 10.10 -11.49 24.56
C GLU A 170 10.47 -12.03 25.94
N ARG A 171 11.77 -12.21 26.19
CA ARG A 171 12.27 -12.77 27.45
C ARG A 171 12.42 -11.76 28.57
N HIS A 172 12.73 -10.51 28.22
CA HIS A 172 13.15 -9.48 29.16
C HIS A 172 12.43 -8.16 28.92
N TYR A 173 11.09 -8.22 28.75
CA TYR A 173 10.27 -7.07 28.37
C TYR A 173 10.40 -5.87 29.33
N ASP A 174 10.50 -6.13 30.64
CA ASP A 174 10.65 -5.07 31.64
C ASP A 174 12.01 -4.37 31.52
N ILE A 175 13.08 -5.13 31.26
CA ILE A 175 14.41 -4.58 31.02
C ILE A 175 14.41 -3.74 29.74
N TYR A 176 13.77 -4.25 28.67
CA TYR A 176 13.59 -3.50 27.42
C TYR A 176 12.86 -2.18 27.64
N ARG A 177 11.75 -2.19 28.39
CA ARG A 177 10.99 -0.95 28.68
C ARG A 177 11.83 0.06 29.42
N MET A 178 12.59 -0.37 30.44
CA MET A 178 13.50 0.50 31.19
C MET A 178 14.60 1.04 30.30
N ALA A 179 15.23 0.20 29.48
CA ALA A 179 16.28 0.59 28.55
C ALA A 179 15.78 1.59 27.50
N LYS A 180 14.58 1.35 26.92
CA LYS A 180 13.96 2.27 25.96
C LYS A 180 13.58 3.62 26.60
N GLY A 181 13.04 3.62 27.82
CA GLY A 181 12.74 4.83 28.57
C GLY A 181 14.01 5.63 28.89
N TRP A 182 15.05 4.96 29.34
CA TRP A 182 16.36 5.58 29.61
C TRP A 182 16.98 6.16 28.31
N PHE A 183 16.99 5.40 27.21
CA PHE A 183 17.50 5.86 25.93
C PHE A 183 16.79 7.13 25.43
N ARG A 184 15.48 7.20 25.59
CA ARG A 184 14.69 8.41 25.23
C ARG A 184 15.04 9.65 26.05
N SER A 185 15.60 9.48 27.24
CA SER A 185 16.06 10.59 28.08
C SER A 185 17.42 11.15 27.67
N LEU A 186 18.14 10.47 26.76
CA LEU A 186 19.43 10.91 26.28
C LEU A 186 19.30 11.92 25.14
N THR A 187 20.20 12.91 25.13
CA THR A 187 20.35 13.83 24.00
C THR A 187 21.32 13.22 23.00
N LEU A 188 20.83 12.37 22.11
CA LEU A 188 21.65 11.66 21.13
C LEU A 188 21.40 12.19 19.70
N PRO A 189 22.39 12.09 18.78
CA PRO A 189 22.17 12.36 17.38
C PRO A 189 21.12 11.37 16.82
N LYS A 190 20.34 11.81 15.83
CA LYS A 190 19.25 11.02 15.26
C LYS A 190 19.74 9.80 14.45
N SER A 191 21.01 9.78 14.06
CA SER A 191 21.67 8.68 13.33
C SER A 191 23.16 8.70 13.60
N GLY A 192 23.81 7.54 13.57
CA GLY A 192 25.25 7.38 13.70
C GLY A 192 25.69 6.36 14.75
N ASP A 193 26.99 6.27 14.99
CA ASP A 193 27.57 5.44 16.04
C ASP A 193 27.19 5.98 17.42
N TYR A 194 26.36 5.24 18.12
CA TYR A 194 25.97 5.57 19.48
C TYR A 194 27.04 5.14 20.47
N PHE A 195 27.56 6.10 21.24
CA PHE A 195 28.46 5.85 22.35
C PHE A 195 27.80 6.29 23.65
N PHE A 196 27.31 5.36 24.43
CA PHE A 196 26.75 5.67 25.75
C PHE A 196 27.03 4.54 26.73
N LYS A 197 27.04 4.90 28.01
CA LYS A 197 27.03 3.98 29.13
C LYS A 197 26.12 4.52 30.21
N GLY A 198 25.31 3.64 30.81
CA GLY A 198 24.39 4.04 31.84
C GLY A 198 23.92 2.89 32.71
N ARG A 199 23.13 3.21 33.73
CA ARG A 199 22.55 2.27 34.66
C ARG A 199 21.05 2.42 34.70
N LEU A 200 20.33 1.32 34.53
CA LEU A 200 18.87 1.26 34.57
C LEU A 200 18.37 1.22 36.02
N ALA A 201 17.09 1.56 36.23
CA ALA A 201 16.47 1.61 37.56
C ALA A 201 16.57 0.28 38.35
N ASN A 202 16.58 -0.87 37.65
CA ASN A 202 16.73 -2.20 38.24
C ASN A 202 18.17 -2.59 38.51
N GLY A 203 19.15 -1.68 38.33
CA GLY A 203 20.58 -1.91 38.52
C GLY A 203 21.29 -2.55 37.34
N ALA A 204 20.63 -2.90 36.25
CA ALA A 204 21.30 -3.37 35.03
C ALA A 204 22.08 -2.20 34.40
N GLU A 205 23.21 -2.55 33.79
CA GLU A 205 24.05 -1.65 33.03
C GLU A 205 23.76 -1.79 31.55
N ILE A 206 23.80 -0.66 30.83
CA ILE A 206 23.64 -0.60 29.38
C ILE A 206 24.82 0.16 28.81
N GLU A 207 25.46 -0.38 27.78
CA GLU A 207 26.57 0.31 27.11
C GLU A 207 26.61 -0.03 25.61
N THR A 208 27.11 0.93 24.82
CA THR A 208 27.54 0.69 23.46
C THR A 208 29.04 0.92 23.32
N ARG A 209 29.69 0.03 22.56
CA ARG A 209 31.10 0.15 22.17
C ARG A 209 31.23 -0.23 20.70
N SER A 210 31.83 0.66 19.90
CA SER A 210 32.15 0.35 18.48
C SER A 210 30.99 -0.31 17.73
N GLY A 211 29.76 0.19 17.93
CA GLY A 211 28.57 -0.33 17.28
C GLY A 211 27.92 -1.55 17.94
N THR A 212 28.47 -2.10 19.02
CA THR A 212 27.82 -3.16 19.81
C THR A 212 26.92 -2.58 20.90
N LEU A 213 25.88 -3.30 21.27
CA LEU A 213 24.99 -2.97 22.39
C LEU A 213 25.00 -4.12 23.38
N SER A 214 25.30 -3.80 24.64
CA SER A 214 25.27 -4.78 25.75
C SER A 214 24.36 -4.28 26.87
N ILE A 215 23.59 -5.19 27.46
CA ILE A 215 22.74 -4.97 28.64
C ILE A 215 23.03 -6.13 29.61
N TYR A 216 23.58 -5.81 30.81
CA TYR A 216 24.01 -6.80 31.78
C TYR A 216 23.81 -6.33 33.22
N ARG A 217 23.90 -7.26 34.18
CA ARG A 217 23.88 -6.99 35.61
C ARG A 217 24.86 -7.90 36.30
N GLY A 218 26.02 -7.37 36.70
CA GLY A 218 27.15 -8.18 37.20
C GLY A 218 27.60 -9.17 36.11
N PHE A 219 27.48 -10.47 36.39
CA PHE A 219 27.86 -11.54 35.45
C PHE A 219 26.68 -11.99 34.56
N GLU A 220 25.47 -11.51 34.84
CA GLU A 220 24.26 -11.87 34.08
C GLU A 220 24.15 -10.97 32.84
N VAL A 221 24.22 -11.57 31.63
CA VAL A 221 24.07 -10.87 30.36
C VAL A 221 22.66 -11.10 29.85
N PHE A 222 21.89 -10.02 29.71
CA PHE A 222 20.53 -10.04 29.16
C PHE A 222 20.53 -9.88 27.63
N PHE A 223 21.39 -9.01 27.12
CA PHE A 223 21.57 -8.76 25.72
C PHE A 223 23.03 -8.42 25.40
N ASP A 224 23.55 -9.01 24.35
CA ASP A 224 24.87 -8.69 23.83
C ASP A 224 24.86 -8.89 22.31
N SER A 225 25.13 -7.86 21.55
CA SER A 225 25.09 -7.90 20.10
C SER A 225 26.33 -7.33 19.47
N ALA A 226 26.90 -8.08 18.56
CA ALA A 226 28.01 -7.65 17.72
C ALA A 226 27.59 -6.72 16.56
N SER A 227 26.29 -6.48 16.34
CA SER A 227 25.78 -5.62 15.27
C SER A 227 25.45 -4.22 15.76
N GLY A 228 26.03 -3.21 15.16
CA GLY A 228 25.75 -1.79 15.45
C GLY A 228 24.31 -1.37 15.18
N ARG A 229 23.60 -2.05 14.31
CA ARG A 229 22.19 -1.76 14.00
C ARG A 229 21.22 -2.18 15.10
N CYS A 230 21.62 -2.99 16.07
CA CYS A 230 20.74 -3.39 17.18
C CYS A 230 20.27 -2.20 18.03
N CYS A 231 21.07 -1.14 18.16
CA CYS A 231 20.62 0.09 18.86
C CYS A 231 19.45 0.74 18.14
N GLU A 232 19.57 0.96 16.83
CA GLU A 232 18.49 1.57 16.01
C GLU A 232 17.26 0.68 16.02
N LEU A 233 17.42 -0.60 15.71
CA LEU A 233 16.33 -1.57 15.72
C LEU A 233 15.62 -1.57 17.07
N MET A 234 16.35 -1.68 18.19
CA MET A 234 15.77 -1.82 19.51
C MET A 234 15.09 -0.54 20.00
N PHE A 235 15.77 0.60 19.94
CA PHE A 235 15.31 1.81 20.61
C PHE A 235 14.44 2.71 19.75
N LEU A 236 14.62 2.72 18.42
CA LEU A 236 13.73 3.43 17.50
C LEU A 236 12.50 2.61 17.11
N GLY A 237 12.46 1.31 17.46
CA GLY A 237 11.30 0.46 17.23
C GLY A 237 11.29 -0.27 15.88
N ARG A 238 12.28 -0.02 15.05
CA ARG A 238 12.38 -0.58 13.67
C ARG A 238 12.50 -2.11 13.63
N TRP A 239 12.86 -2.77 14.73
CA TRP A 239 12.91 -4.22 14.79
C TRP A 239 11.59 -4.89 14.43
N TRP A 240 10.46 -4.26 14.81
CA TRP A 240 9.13 -4.80 14.53
C TRP A 240 8.76 -4.62 13.07
N GLU A 241 9.08 -3.48 12.48
CA GLU A 241 8.90 -3.19 11.06
C GLU A 241 9.64 -4.22 10.20
N VAL A 242 10.92 -4.52 10.52
CA VAL A 242 11.73 -5.52 9.81
C VAL A 242 11.15 -6.93 9.97
N VAL A 243 10.71 -7.33 11.18
CA VAL A 243 10.07 -8.64 11.40
C VAL A 243 8.77 -8.76 10.61
N VAL A 244 7.95 -7.72 10.59
CA VAL A 244 6.70 -7.71 9.81
C VAL A 244 7.01 -7.74 8.32
N ALA A 245 7.96 -6.95 7.84
CA ALA A 245 8.38 -6.94 6.44
C ALA A 245 8.84 -8.31 5.95
N ASP A 246 9.64 -9.03 6.76
CA ASP A 246 10.09 -10.40 6.45
C ASP A 246 8.91 -11.37 6.35
N VAL A 247 8.00 -11.37 7.32
CA VAL A 247 6.81 -12.24 7.32
C VAL A 247 5.87 -11.92 6.16
N VAL A 248 5.64 -10.62 5.88
CA VAL A 248 4.81 -10.17 4.75
C VAL A 248 5.45 -10.56 3.41
N SER A 249 6.76 -10.46 3.30
CA SER A 249 7.50 -10.87 2.10
C SER A 249 7.38 -12.36 1.83
N ASP A 250 7.47 -13.20 2.86
CA ASP A 250 7.28 -14.65 2.73
C ASP A 250 5.83 -15.00 2.36
N TRP A 251 4.86 -14.33 2.99
CA TRP A 251 3.45 -14.47 2.64
C TRP A 251 3.18 -14.07 1.18
N HIS A 252 3.73 -12.94 0.74
CA HIS A 252 3.54 -12.44 -0.63
C HIS A 252 4.15 -13.40 -1.65
N MET A 253 5.36 -13.92 -1.40
CA MET A 253 5.99 -14.92 -2.26
C MET A 253 5.12 -16.17 -2.41
N ALA A 254 4.50 -16.64 -1.33
CA ALA A 254 3.66 -17.84 -1.32
C ALA A 254 2.32 -17.64 -2.05
N ASN A 255 1.72 -16.44 -1.98
CA ASN A 255 0.36 -16.19 -2.45
C ASN A 255 0.30 -15.39 -3.76
N VAL A 256 1.23 -14.47 -3.99
CA VAL A 256 1.27 -13.58 -5.16
C VAL A 256 2.38 -13.98 -6.14
N GLY A 257 3.43 -14.61 -5.65
CA GLY A 257 4.46 -15.28 -6.47
C GLY A 257 5.66 -14.41 -6.83
N SER A 258 5.84 -13.23 -6.22
CA SER A 258 7.01 -12.38 -6.47
C SER A 258 7.49 -11.67 -5.22
N ARG A 259 8.80 -11.47 -5.16
CA ARG A 259 9.46 -10.56 -4.22
C ARG A 259 10.20 -9.56 -5.07
N GLY A 260 9.87 -8.30 -4.99
CA GLY A 260 10.65 -7.40 -5.78
C GLY A 260 10.23 -5.94 -5.70
N LYS A 261 11.04 -5.13 -6.33
CA LYS A 261 10.98 -3.68 -6.34
C LYS A 261 9.61 -3.11 -6.66
N ASP A 262 8.83 -3.81 -7.46
CA ASP A 262 7.52 -3.35 -7.91
C ASP A 262 6.38 -3.79 -6.98
N ASP A 263 6.64 -4.73 -6.04
CA ASP A 263 5.59 -5.35 -5.25
C ASP A 263 5.61 -4.96 -3.76
N ILE A 264 6.78 -4.88 -3.12
CA ILE A 264 6.87 -4.57 -1.68
C ILE A 264 7.93 -3.51 -1.41
N TRP A 265 7.49 -2.38 -0.89
CA TRP A 265 8.33 -1.27 -0.47
C TRP A 265 8.31 -1.08 1.03
N HIS A 266 9.46 -0.81 1.61
CA HIS A 266 9.69 -0.54 3.02
C HIS A 266 10.17 0.91 3.22
N ASP A 267 9.87 1.54 4.36
CA ASP A 267 10.30 2.91 4.67
C ASP A 267 9.90 3.93 3.58
N VAL A 268 8.63 3.92 3.19
CA VAL A 268 8.15 4.77 2.09
C VAL A 268 7.87 6.18 2.56
N ILE A 269 8.61 7.15 2.01
CA ILE A 269 8.48 8.58 2.33
C ILE A 269 7.85 9.31 1.16
N PHE A 270 6.80 10.07 1.45
CA PHE A 270 6.11 10.92 0.48
C PHE A 270 6.47 12.40 0.70
N ASN A 271 6.70 13.11 -0.40
CA ASN A 271 6.87 14.56 -0.38
C ASN A 271 5.55 15.30 -0.64
N GLU A 272 5.55 16.59 -0.37
CA GLU A 272 4.56 17.52 -0.91
C GLU A 272 4.66 17.57 -2.43
N GLN A 273 3.51 17.73 -3.11
CA GLN A 273 3.48 17.95 -4.55
C GLN A 273 4.24 19.23 -4.93
N GLY A 274 5.28 19.10 -5.72
CA GLY A 274 6.12 20.24 -6.16
C GLY A 274 7.06 20.80 -5.07
N GLY A 275 7.19 20.13 -3.91
CA GLY A 275 8.04 20.51 -2.80
C GLY A 275 8.98 19.40 -2.33
N ASN A 276 9.93 19.77 -1.47
CA ASN A 276 10.88 18.82 -0.85
C ASN A 276 10.55 18.48 0.61
N ALA A 277 9.49 19.07 1.17
CA ALA A 277 9.09 18.76 2.54
C ALA A 277 8.45 17.36 2.60
N VAL A 278 8.81 16.58 3.63
CA VAL A 278 8.19 15.29 3.90
C VAL A 278 6.75 15.53 4.34
N LYS A 279 5.80 14.93 3.63
CA LYS A 279 4.37 15.03 3.92
C LYS A 279 3.88 13.85 4.75
N ASN A 280 4.26 12.64 4.37
CA ASN A 280 3.84 11.41 5.04
C ASN A 280 4.94 10.35 4.95
N GLU A 281 4.84 9.35 5.82
CA GLU A 281 5.67 8.16 5.88
C GLU A 281 4.77 6.96 6.17
N ILE A 282 5.06 5.82 5.56
CA ILE A 282 4.40 4.54 5.80
C ILE A 282 5.45 3.43 5.86
N ASP A 283 5.30 2.50 6.79
CA ASP A 283 6.31 1.48 7.03
C ASP A 283 6.40 0.47 5.88
N LEU A 284 5.25 0.03 5.31
CA LEU A 284 5.23 -0.88 4.16
C LEU A 284 4.11 -0.52 3.18
N VAL A 285 4.43 -0.62 1.89
CA VAL A 285 3.48 -0.60 0.76
C VAL A 285 3.60 -1.93 0.04
N VAL A 286 2.53 -2.71 0.01
CA VAL A 286 2.49 -4.03 -0.59
C VAL A 286 1.45 -4.07 -1.69
N ASN A 287 1.84 -4.50 -2.87
CA ASN A 287 0.97 -4.67 -4.02
C ASN A 287 0.59 -6.14 -4.17
N ASP A 288 -0.67 -6.47 -3.90
CA ASP A 288 -1.18 -7.83 -4.09
C ASP A 288 -1.63 -8.11 -5.54
N ARG A 289 -1.24 -7.24 -6.49
CA ARG A 289 -1.62 -7.16 -7.91
C ARG A 289 -3.03 -6.68 -8.19
N GLN A 290 -3.88 -6.61 -7.18
CA GLN A 290 -5.26 -6.11 -7.28
C GLN A 290 -5.38 -4.74 -6.60
N ARG A 291 -4.61 -4.51 -5.55
CA ARG A 291 -4.69 -3.31 -4.69
C ARG A 291 -3.40 -3.08 -3.92
N LEU A 292 -3.31 -1.92 -3.28
CA LEU A 292 -2.27 -1.65 -2.30
C LEU A 292 -2.74 -2.00 -0.89
N LEU A 293 -1.90 -2.72 -0.15
CA LEU A 293 -1.97 -2.85 1.29
C LEU A 293 -0.99 -1.84 1.88
N LEU A 294 -1.51 -0.87 2.61
CA LEU A 294 -0.72 0.16 3.28
C LEU A 294 -0.60 -0.24 4.75
N ILE A 295 0.61 -0.54 5.20
CA ILE A 295 0.86 -1.17 6.50
C ILE A 295 1.65 -0.22 7.40
N GLU A 296 1.12 0.04 8.59
CA GLU A 296 1.80 0.73 9.68
C GLU A 296 2.10 -0.26 10.81
N CYS A 297 3.34 -0.33 11.27
CA CYS A 297 3.84 -1.24 12.29
C CYS A 297 4.07 -0.51 13.62
N LYS A 298 3.57 -1.05 14.71
CA LYS A 298 3.76 -0.46 16.04
C LYS A 298 4.34 -1.44 17.04
N SER A 299 5.58 -1.19 17.48
CA SER A 299 6.23 -1.93 18.56
C SER A 299 5.89 -1.41 19.95
N GLY A 300 5.22 -0.24 20.05
CA GLY A 300 4.73 0.40 21.27
C GLY A 300 3.22 0.44 21.34
N GLU A 301 2.70 1.19 22.32
CA GLU A 301 1.26 1.45 22.45
C GLU A 301 0.73 2.25 21.26
N ILE A 302 -0.41 1.83 20.75
CA ILE A 302 -1.14 2.53 19.69
C ILE A 302 -1.97 3.66 20.30
N THR A 303 -2.02 4.77 19.58
CA THR A 303 -2.84 5.94 19.91
C THR A 303 -3.86 6.23 18.81
N SER A 304 -4.85 7.07 19.09
CA SER A 304 -5.78 7.56 18.06
C SER A 304 -5.07 8.29 16.91
N ALA A 305 -3.94 8.94 17.19
CA ALA A 305 -3.15 9.65 16.17
C ALA A 305 -2.55 8.66 15.13
N ASP A 306 -2.12 7.49 15.56
CA ASP A 306 -1.60 6.44 14.66
C ASP A 306 -2.70 5.94 13.72
N ILE A 307 -3.92 5.75 14.24
CA ILE A 307 -5.08 5.33 13.46
C ILE A 307 -5.45 6.38 12.42
N PHE A 308 -5.49 7.67 12.81
CA PHE A 308 -5.78 8.75 11.87
C PHE A 308 -4.67 8.94 10.82
N LYS A 309 -3.40 8.73 11.20
CA LYS A 309 -2.27 8.78 10.27
C LYS A 309 -2.47 7.78 9.13
N ILE A 310 -2.68 6.50 9.44
CA ILE A 310 -2.82 5.46 8.41
C ILE A 310 -4.10 5.65 7.56
N ASP A 311 -5.22 6.11 8.14
CA ASP A 311 -6.42 6.44 7.39
C ASP A 311 -6.18 7.59 6.41
N SER A 312 -5.49 8.65 6.86
CA SER A 312 -5.11 9.77 6.00
C SER A 312 -4.21 9.33 4.84
N VAL A 313 -3.21 8.50 5.10
CA VAL A 313 -2.31 7.96 4.07
C VAL A 313 -3.10 7.13 3.04
N ARG A 314 -3.98 6.22 3.50
CA ARG A 314 -4.83 5.40 2.65
C ARG A 314 -5.71 6.27 1.74
N ARG A 315 -6.41 7.23 2.30
CA ARG A 315 -7.31 8.12 1.53
C ARG A 315 -6.57 9.00 0.53
N THR A 316 -5.32 9.36 0.84
CA THR A 316 -4.52 10.25 -0.02
C THR A 316 -3.87 9.49 -1.17
N TYR A 317 -3.33 8.29 -0.92
CA TYR A 317 -2.44 7.62 -1.87
C TYR A 317 -2.94 6.25 -2.33
N GLY A 318 -3.91 5.66 -1.62
CA GLY A 318 -4.29 4.26 -1.84
C GLY A 318 -5.42 4.04 -2.83
N GLY A 319 -6.15 5.07 -3.25
CA GLY A 319 -7.38 4.88 -4.02
C GLY A 319 -8.49 4.18 -3.19
N ASN A 320 -9.60 3.86 -3.83
CA ASN A 320 -10.76 3.28 -3.12
C ASN A 320 -10.59 1.80 -2.78
N ASN A 321 -9.77 1.07 -3.55
CA ASN A 321 -9.58 -0.37 -3.39
C ASN A 321 -8.46 -0.75 -2.41
N SER A 322 -7.65 0.22 -1.95
CA SER A 322 -6.57 -0.05 -1.01
C SER A 322 -7.06 -0.40 0.38
N LYS A 323 -6.24 -1.15 1.11
CA LYS A 323 -6.49 -1.51 2.51
C LYS A 323 -5.44 -0.89 3.42
N ALA A 324 -5.88 -0.33 4.55
CA ALA A 324 -5.02 0.14 5.63
C ALA A 324 -4.91 -0.96 6.69
N LEU A 325 -3.69 -1.37 7.01
CA LEU A 325 -3.38 -2.40 7.99
C LEU A 325 -2.52 -1.80 9.10
N LEU A 326 -2.93 -1.99 10.34
CA LEU A 326 -2.19 -1.59 11.53
C LEU A 326 -1.71 -2.85 12.25
N ILE A 327 -0.39 -3.09 12.29
CA ILE A 327 0.18 -4.32 12.85
C ILE A 327 0.89 -3.99 14.17
N SER A 328 0.29 -4.39 15.28
CA SER A 328 0.76 -4.11 16.64
C SER A 328 1.52 -5.28 17.25
N TYR A 329 2.61 -4.96 17.94
CA TYR A 329 3.29 -5.93 18.81
C TYR A 329 2.61 -6.08 20.17
N LEU A 330 1.94 -5.03 20.65
CA LEU A 330 1.25 -5.00 21.94
C LEU A 330 -0.27 -5.15 21.76
N PRO A 331 -0.98 -5.63 22.79
CA PRO A 331 -2.43 -5.60 22.83
C PRO A 331 -2.97 -4.18 22.60
N VAL A 332 -4.11 -4.08 21.94
CA VAL A 332 -4.75 -2.81 21.60
C VAL A 332 -6.05 -2.67 22.39
N ALA A 333 -6.28 -1.50 22.96
CA ALA A 333 -7.50 -1.23 23.72
C ALA A 333 -8.76 -1.37 22.85
N SER A 334 -9.84 -1.92 23.41
CA SER A 334 -11.10 -2.21 22.70
C SER A 334 -11.66 -0.97 21.99
N SER A 335 -11.58 0.22 22.62
CA SER A 335 -12.03 1.47 22.01
C SER A 335 -11.23 1.90 20.78
N LEU A 336 -9.93 1.53 20.71
CA LEU A 336 -9.09 1.78 19.52
C LEU A 336 -9.36 0.74 18.42
N LEU A 337 -9.65 -0.51 18.79
CA LEU A 337 -10.08 -1.53 17.83
C LEU A 337 -11.41 -1.17 17.18
N GLU A 338 -12.38 -0.66 17.98
CA GLU A 338 -13.65 -0.16 17.46
C GLU A 338 -13.44 1.01 16.49
N LYS A 339 -12.58 1.97 16.85
CA LYS A 339 -12.21 3.08 15.96
C LYS A 339 -11.56 2.59 14.64
N CYS A 340 -10.67 1.60 14.69
CA CYS A 340 -10.13 0.98 13.48
C CYS A 340 -11.25 0.43 12.59
N LYS A 341 -12.20 -0.31 13.19
CA LYS A 341 -13.35 -0.89 12.49
C LYS A 341 -14.22 0.19 11.84
N ASP A 342 -14.52 1.27 12.56
CA ASP A 342 -15.32 2.41 12.03
C ASP A 342 -14.68 3.09 10.84
N LEU A 343 -13.34 3.12 10.80
CA LEU A 343 -12.58 3.71 9.70
C LEU A 343 -12.19 2.70 8.60
N GLY A 344 -12.61 1.43 8.71
CA GLY A 344 -12.25 0.39 7.76
C GLY A 344 -10.75 0.05 7.76
N ILE A 345 -10.10 0.19 8.92
CA ILE A 345 -8.70 -0.17 9.12
C ILE A 345 -8.64 -1.57 9.73
N TYR A 346 -7.86 -2.45 9.14
CA TYR A 346 -7.62 -3.79 9.65
C TYR A 346 -6.51 -3.75 10.71
N CYS A 347 -6.84 -4.14 11.94
CA CYS A 347 -5.87 -4.14 13.03
C CYS A 347 -5.49 -5.57 13.41
N PHE A 348 -4.20 -5.89 13.33
CA PHE A 348 -3.61 -7.13 13.82
C PHE A 348 -2.89 -6.86 15.14
N ALA A 349 -3.34 -7.50 16.21
CA ALA A 349 -2.79 -7.32 17.54
C ALA A 349 -2.92 -8.62 18.36
N PRO A 350 -2.03 -8.86 19.33
CA PRO A 350 -2.21 -9.97 20.28
C PRO A 350 -3.38 -9.71 21.21
N GLU A 351 -4.04 -10.78 21.66
CA GLU A 351 -5.16 -10.71 22.60
C GLU A 351 -4.73 -10.15 23.97
N ASP A 352 -3.52 -10.55 24.42
CA ASP A 352 -2.93 -10.14 25.68
C ASP A 352 -1.40 -10.04 25.60
N MET A 353 -0.77 -9.65 26.71
CA MET A 353 0.68 -9.51 26.80
C MET A 353 1.45 -10.84 26.66
N ALA A 354 0.83 -11.98 26.94
CA ALA A 354 1.47 -13.29 26.77
C ALA A 354 1.47 -13.70 25.30
N ALA A 355 0.37 -13.45 24.60
CA ALA A 355 0.20 -13.77 23.19
C ALA A 355 1.18 -13.02 22.28
N ARG A 356 1.72 -11.85 22.69
CA ARG A 356 2.66 -11.05 21.88
C ARG A 356 3.89 -11.81 21.39
N THR A 357 4.29 -12.86 22.09
CA THR A 357 5.50 -13.62 21.78
C THR A 357 5.33 -14.54 20.56
N TRP A 358 4.11 -14.95 20.25
CA TRP A 358 3.81 -15.91 19.18
C TRP A 358 2.82 -15.42 18.14
N HIS A 359 2.05 -14.34 18.42
CA HIS A 359 0.98 -13.90 17.52
C HIS A 359 1.45 -13.61 16.10
N VAL A 360 2.68 -13.13 15.89
CA VAL A 360 3.23 -12.87 14.55
C VAL A 360 3.22 -14.10 13.63
N LYS A 361 3.22 -15.31 14.21
CA LYS A 361 3.10 -16.56 13.45
C LYS A 361 1.75 -16.73 12.78
N SER A 362 0.71 -16.08 13.29
CA SER A 362 -0.64 -16.08 12.69
C SER A 362 -0.84 -14.95 11.67
N LEU A 363 0.13 -14.04 11.52
CA LEU A 363 0.05 -12.93 10.57
C LEU A 363 -0.21 -13.38 9.13
N PRO A 364 0.46 -14.40 8.57
CA PRO A 364 0.19 -14.87 7.20
C PRO A 364 -1.27 -15.29 7.01
N HIS A 365 -1.83 -16.07 7.95
CA HIS A 365 -3.22 -16.50 7.89
C HIS A 365 -4.20 -15.31 8.01
N TRP A 366 -3.89 -14.35 8.87
CA TRP A 366 -4.69 -13.13 9.00
C TRP A 366 -4.65 -12.29 7.71
N LEU A 367 -3.49 -12.16 7.06
CA LEU A 367 -3.37 -11.50 5.77
C LEU A 367 -4.25 -12.17 4.69
N ASP A 368 -4.27 -13.50 4.64
CA ASP A 368 -5.18 -14.23 3.75
C ASP A 368 -6.63 -13.85 3.99
N THR A 369 -7.04 -13.77 5.26
CA THR A 369 -8.40 -13.37 5.63
C THR A 369 -8.70 -11.93 5.18
N VAL A 370 -7.78 -10.99 5.43
CA VAL A 370 -7.93 -9.59 5.05
C VAL A 370 -8.02 -9.43 3.53
N VAL A 371 -7.17 -10.14 2.78
CA VAL A 371 -7.16 -10.06 1.31
C VAL A 371 -8.43 -10.66 0.71
N LYS A 372 -8.90 -11.81 1.22
CA LYS A 372 -10.08 -12.54 0.72
C LYS A 372 -11.43 -11.96 1.14
N MET A 373 -11.48 -11.02 2.09
CA MET A 373 -12.75 -10.44 2.60
C MET A 373 -13.63 -9.73 1.55
N HIS A 374 -13.21 -9.66 0.30
CA HIS A 374 -14.01 -9.13 -0.82
C HIS A 374 -14.41 -10.21 -1.84
N GLU A 375 -14.09 -11.47 -1.61
CA GLU A 375 -14.47 -12.57 -2.53
C GLU A 375 -15.84 -13.18 -2.21
N LEU A 376 -16.52 -12.68 -1.18
CA LEU A 376 -17.89 -13.03 -0.77
C LEU A 376 -18.86 -11.89 -1.07
#